data_c8759f918b8fa6c91312118a2c69d65c
#
_entry.id   c8759f918b8fa6c91312118a2c69d65c
#
_cell.length_a   1.000
_cell.length_b   1.000
_cell.length_c   1.000
_cell.angle_alpha   90.00
_cell.angle_beta   90.00
_cell.angle_gamma   90.00
#
_symmetry.space_group_name_H-M   'P 1'
#
loop_
_entity.id
_entity.type
_entity.pdbx_description
1 polymer ?
#
loop_
_entity_poly.entity_id
_entity_poly.type
_entity_poly.pdbx_seq_one_letter_code
_entity_poly.pdbx_strand_id
1 'polypeptide(L)'
;MKDANEKHSPAAAHVSAAQACMAASRAAQPVNYVYLLECGDGSFYCGWTNNLPKRLAAHQSGRGGKYTRSHLPVRLVYCETADSREAAMRREAAIKKLTHTQKLQLITDHKA
;
A
#
# COMPACT_ATOMS: atom_id res chain seq x y z
N MET A 1 25.98 -9.04 -3.84
CA MET A 1 25.38 -8.57 -4.22
C MET A 1 25.14 -8.13 -4.34
N LYS A 2 25.08 -8.41 -4.03
CA LYS A 2 24.46 -7.86 -4.36
C LYS A 2 23.89 -7.35 -4.37
N ASP A 3 24.09 -7.79 -3.92
CA ASP A 3 23.35 -7.11 -4.24
C ASP A 3 22.91 -6.67 -4.13
N ALA A 4 23.17 -7.07 -3.84
CA ALA A 4 22.42 -6.55 -4.05
C ALA A 4 22.03 -6.14 -4.01
N ASN A 5 22.29 -6.51 -3.88
CA ASN A 5 21.63 -5.97 -4.19
C ASN A 5 21.11 -5.69 -4.25
N GLU A 6 21.16 -6.03 -4.11
CA GLU A 6 20.45 -5.66 -4.47
C GLU A 6 19.90 -5.30 -4.52
N LYS A 7 19.98 -5.42 -4.41
CA LYS A 7 19.38 -5.11 -4.62
C LYS A 7 19.01 -4.42 -4.53
N HIS A 8 19.26 -4.50 -4.19
CA HIS A 8 18.73 -3.70 -4.39
C HIS A 8 18.36 -3.05 -4.38
N SER A 9 18.55 -3.38 -4.14
CA SER A 9 18.19 -2.76 -4.13
C SER A 9 18.03 -1.88 -4.56
N PRO A 10 18.30 -2.13 -4.88
CA PRO A 10 18.16 -0.87 -5.46
C PRO A 10 16.87 -0.12 -5.31
N ALA A 11 15.93 -0.77 -5.20
CA ALA A 11 14.70 -0.14 -4.80
C ALA A 11 14.87 0.67 -3.52
N ALA A 12 15.92 0.37 -2.84
CA ALA A 12 16.27 1.11 -1.63
C ALA A 12 16.80 2.50 -1.93
N ALA A 13 17.28 2.73 -3.14
CA ALA A 13 17.92 4.00 -3.47
C ALA A 13 16.94 5.12 -3.71
N HIS A 14 15.68 4.83 -3.86
CA HIS A 14 14.65 5.85 -4.07
C HIS A 14 13.46 5.59 -3.17
N VAL A 15 12.79 6.66 -2.82
CA VAL A 15 11.59 6.56 -1.99
C VAL A 15 10.45 6.07 -2.88
N SER A 16 9.86 4.95 -2.53
CA SER A 16 8.69 4.45 -3.24
C SER A 16 7.48 5.33 -2.94
N ALA A 17 6.45 5.20 -3.76
CA ALA A 17 5.21 5.89 -3.50
C ALA A 17 4.66 5.53 -2.13
N ALA A 18 4.80 4.27 -1.73
CA ALA A 18 4.35 3.82 -0.41
C ALA A 18 5.10 4.53 0.71
N GLN A 19 6.43 4.66 0.57
CA GLN A 19 7.24 5.37 1.55
C GLN A 19 6.91 6.85 1.60
N ALA A 20 6.64 7.45 0.46
CA ALA A 20 6.23 8.86 0.40
C ALA A 20 4.89 9.06 1.12
N CYS A 21 3.94 8.15 0.95
CA CYS A 21 2.67 8.22 1.67
C CYS A 21 2.87 8.05 3.18
N MET A 22 3.77 7.15 3.58
CA MET A 22 4.06 6.96 5.00
C MET A 22 4.68 8.23 5.60
N ALA A 23 5.57 8.88 4.87
CA ALA A 23 6.16 10.13 5.32
C ALA A 23 5.10 11.23 5.44
N ALA A 24 4.19 11.32 4.47
CA ALA A 24 3.09 12.28 4.52
C ALA A 24 2.18 12.00 5.71
N SER A 25 1.99 10.73 6.05
CA SER A 25 1.16 10.35 7.18
C SER A 25 1.72 10.82 8.52
N ARG A 26 3.02 11.07 8.58
CA ARG A 26 3.65 11.59 9.79
C ARG A 26 3.53 13.10 9.91
N ALA A 27 3.11 13.77 8.85
CA ALA A 27 2.85 15.19 8.91
C ALA A 27 1.66 15.47 9.82
N ALA A 28 1.54 16.69 10.28
CA ALA A 28 0.48 17.05 11.22
C ALA A 28 -0.92 17.02 10.62
N GLN A 29 -1.03 17.09 9.30
CA GLN A 29 -2.33 17.21 8.64
C GLN A 29 -3.01 15.87 8.49
N PRO A 30 -4.29 15.75 8.84
CA PRO A 30 -5.05 14.54 8.58
C PRO A 30 -5.17 14.33 7.06
N VAL A 31 -4.90 13.11 6.63
CA VAL A 31 -4.97 12.75 5.22
C VAL A 31 -5.66 11.41 5.12
N ASN A 32 -6.39 11.20 4.03
CA ASN A 32 -7.00 9.92 3.74
C ASN A 32 -6.15 9.23 2.68
N TYR A 33 -5.97 7.92 2.85
CA TYR A 33 -5.11 7.10 1.99
C TYR A 33 -5.89 5.94 1.44
N VAL A 34 -5.64 5.63 0.16
CA VAL A 34 -6.05 4.36 -0.43
C VAL A 34 -4.77 3.58 -0.71
N TYR A 35 -4.73 2.31 -0.33
CA TYR A 35 -3.50 1.55 -0.38
C TYR A 35 -3.73 0.14 -0.90
N LEU A 36 -2.67 -0.46 -1.42
CA LEU A 36 -2.64 -1.86 -1.80
C LEU A 36 -1.56 -2.56 -0.99
N LEU A 37 -1.91 -3.72 -0.47
CA LEU A 37 -0.96 -4.61 0.19
C LEU A 37 -0.76 -5.83 -0.69
N GLU A 38 0.48 -6.24 -0.85
CA GLU A 38 0.79 -7.53 -1.46
C GLU A 38 0.82 -8.57 -0.35
N CYS A 39 0.07 -9.65 -0.53
CA CYS A 39 -0.05 -10.70 0.46
C CYS A 39 0.91 -11.85 0.16
N GLY A 40 1.05 -12.76 1.12
CA GLY A 40 1.99 -13.87 1.01
C GLY A 40 1.76 -14.79 -0.17
N ASP A 41 0.53 -14.86 -0.66
CA ASP A 41 0.18 -15.66 -1.82
C ASP A 41 0.27 -14.89 -3.14
N GLY A 42 0.75 -13.65 -3.11
CA GLY A 42 0.84 -12.81 -4.31
C GLY A 42 -0.42 -12.03 -4.64
N SER A 43 -1.48 -12.20 -3.88
CA SER A 43 -2.70 -11.43 -4.10
C SER A 43 -2.55 -10.01 -3.58
N PHE A 44 -3.44 -9.11 -4.01
CA PHE A 44 -3.44 -7.72 -3.57
C PHE A 44 -4.71 -7.42 -2.78
N TYR A 45 -4.52 -6.80 -1.63
CA TYR A 45 -5.61 -6.31 -0.79
C TYR A 45 -5.69 -4.80 -0.87
N CYS A 46 -6.87 -4.26 -1.11
CA CYS A 46 -7.09 -2.81 -1.19
C CYS A 46 -7.89 -2.33 0.01
N GLY A 47 -7.44 -1.22 0.60
CA GLY A 47 -8.15 -0.61 1.70
C GLY A 47 -7.97 0.90 1.69
N TRP A 48 -8.64 1.57 2.64
CA TRP A 48 -8.41 2.99 2.87
C TRP A 48 -8.31 3.23 4.37
N THR A 49 -7.61 4.30 4.74
CA THR A 49 -7.44 4.66 6.15
C THR A 49 -7.05 6.12 6.27
N ASN A 50 -7.30 6.70 7.41
CA ASN A 50 -6.80 8.03 7.75
C ASN A 50 -5.54 7.96 8.63
N ASN A 51 -5.04 6.77 8.91
CA ASN A 51 -3.80 6.59 9.67
C ASN A 51 -3.05 5.37 9.10
N LEU A 52 -2.25 5.61 8.08
CA LEU A 52 -1.60 4.53 7.34
C LEU A 52 -0.60 3.74 8.18
N PRO A 53 0.31 4.36 8.96
CA PRO A 53 1.25 3.57 9.75
C PRO A 53 0.56 2.63 10.73
N LYS A 54 -0.47 3.12 11.41
CA LYS A 54 -1.21 2.31 12.37
C LYS A 54 -1.95 1.17 11.69
N ARG A 55 -2.58 1.44 10.55
CA ARG A 55 -3.34 0.42 9.82
C ARG A 55 -2.43 -0.64 9.25
N LEU A 56 -1.28 -0.22 8.71
CA LEU A 56 -0.29 -1.16 8.18
C LEU A 56 0.23 -2.07 9.28
N ALA A 57 0.55 -1.51 10.45
CA ALA A 57 1.01 -2.31 11.58
C ALA A 57 -0.05 -3.33 12.01
N ALA A 58 -1.32 -2.93 11.99
CA ALA A 58 -2.41 -3.85 12.32
C ALA A 58 -2.48 -5.00 11.32
N HIS A 59 -2.39 -4.70 10.02
CA HIS A 59 -2.40 -5.75 9.00
C HIS A 59 -1.23 -6.71 9.18
N GLN A 60 -0.03 -6.18 9.39
CA GLN A 60 1.18 -6.99 9.51
C GLN A 60 1.17 -7.87 10.75
N SER A 61 0.49 -7.43 11.81
CA SER A 61 0.39 -8.20 13.06
C SER A 61 -0.79 -9.20 13.05
N GLY A 62 -1.55 -9.24 11.97
CA GLY A 62 -2.69 -10.14 11.87
C GLY A 62 -3.98 -9.59 12.45
N ARG A 63 -4.02 -8.30 12.80
CA ARG A 63 -5.20 -7.68 13.40
C ARG A 63 -5.92 -6.74 12.45
N GLY A 64 -5.48 -6.65 11.20
CA GLY A 64 -6.00 -5.69 10.26
C GLY A 64 -7.26 -6.12 9.52
N GLY A 65 -7.62 -7.38 9.61
CA GLY A 65 -8.80 -7.89 8.94
C GLY A 65 -8.66 -9.37 8.64
N LYS A 66 -9.78 -9.97 8.30
CA LYS A 66 -9.83 -11.41 8.10
C LYS A 66 -8.98 -11.87 6.92
N TYR A 67 -9.08 -11.14 5.80
CA TYR A 67 -8.36 -11.50 4.58
C TYR A 67 -6.85 -11.45 4.80
N THR A 68 -6.35 -10.31 5.29
CA THR A 68 -4.90 -10.15 5.46
C THR A 68 -4.36 -11.09 6.52
N ARG A 69 -5.13 -11.35 7.57
CA ARG A 69 -4.72 -12.30 8.61
C ARG A 69 -4.49 -13.69 8.04
N SER A 70 -5.28 -14.10 7.06
CA SER A 70 -5.16 -15.41 6.43
C SER A 70 -4.09 -15.48 5.34
N HIS A 71 -3.53 -14.33 4.96
CA HIS A 71 -2.62 -14.24 3.80
C HIS A 71 -1.31 -13.55 4.14
N LEU A 72 -0.91 -13.61 5.42
CA LEU A 72 0.38 -13.05 5.85
C LEU A 72 1.54 -13.80 5.18
N PRO A 73 2.68 -13.15 5.00
CA PRO A 73 2.97 -11.76 5.35
C PRO A 73 2.40 -10.79 4.33
N VAL A 74 2.19 -9.54 4.75
CA VAL A 74 1.70 -8.50 3.86
C VAL A 74 2.68 -7.33 3.87
N ARG A 75 2.77 -6.64 2.73
CA ARG A 75 3.61 -5.45 2.63
C ARG A 75 2.90 -4.39 1.78
N LEU A 76 3.21 -3.14 2.08
CA LEU A 76 2.63 -2.00 1.37
C LEU A 76 3.35 -1.84 0.03
N VAL A 77 2.59 -1.88 -1.07
CA VAL A 77 3.16 -1.78 -2.42
C VAL A 77 2.62 -0.58 -3.21
N TYR A 78 1.54 0.04 -2.74
CA TYR A 78 0.95 1.18 -3.42
C TYR A 78 0.17 2.02 -2.43
N CYS A 79 0.19 3.33 -2.62
CA CYS A 79 -0.58 4.24 -1.79
C CYS A 79 -0.84 5.53 -2.57
N GLU A 80 -2.03 6.06 -2.41
CA GLU A 80 -2.37 7.39 -2.92
C GLU A 80 -3.19 8.12 -1.86
N THR A 81 -3.18 9.45 -1.92
CA THR A 81 -3.94 10.28 -1.00
C THR A 81 -5.27 10.66 -1.64
N ALA A 82 -6.24 10.98 -0.80
CA ALA A 82 -7.55 11.44 -1.23
C ALA A 82 -7.96 12.66 -0.40
N ASP A 83 -8.70 13.56 -1.01
CA ASP A 83 -9.07 14.84 -0.39
C ASP A 83 -10.09 14.69 0.73
N SER A 84 -10.87 13.61 0.71
CA SER A 84 -11.90 13.40 1.70
C SER A 84 -12.09 11.91 1.94
N ARG A 85 -12.78 11.59 3.01
CA ARG A 85 -13.15 10.21 3.32
C ARG A 85 -13.98 9.61 2.18
N GLU A 86 -14.94 10.38 1.67
CA GLU A 86 -15.80 9.92 0.59
C GLU A 86 -15.01 9.66 -0.69
N ALA A 87 -14.05 10.54 -1.00
CA ALA A 87 -13.18 10.34 -2.15
C ALA A 87 -12.33 9.08 -1.99
N ALA A 88 -11.80 8.83 -0.79
CA ALA A 88 -11.03 7.63 -0.50
C ALA A 88 -11.88 6.37 -0.68
N MET A 89 -13.10 6.39 -0.18
CA MET A 89 -14.01 5.25 -0.29
C MET A 89 -14.37 4.95 -1.75
N ARG A 90 -14.61 5.99 -2.55
CA ARG A 90 -14.90 5.81 -3.97
C ARG A 90 -13.69 5.24 -4.71
N ARG A 91 -12.50 5.75 -4.38
CA ARG A 91 -11.28 5.27 -5.02
C ARG A 91 -10.99 3.83 -4.65
N GLU A 92 -11.16 3.48 -3.37
CA GLU A 92 -11.00 2.11 -2.93
C GLU A 92 -11.92 1.17 -3.71
N ALA A 93 -13.20 1.55 -3.85
CA ALA A 93 -14.14 0.73 -4.59
C ALA A 93 -13.72 0.55 -6.04
N ALA A 94 -13.21 1.60 -6.67
CA ALA A 94 -12.75 1.54 -8.06
C ALA A 94 -11.55 0.61 -8.20
N ILE A 95 -10.58 0.72 -7.29
CA ILE A 95 -9.37 -0.11 -7.36
C ILE A 95 -9.70 -1.58 -7.07
N LYS A 96 -10.64 -1.84 -6.17
CA LYS A 96 -11.05 -3.22 -5.87
C LYS A 96 -11.62 -3.94 -7.09
N LYS A 97 -12.18 -3.20 -8.04
CA LYS A 97 -12.73 -3.80 -9.26
C LYS A 97 -11.67 -4.14 -10.31
N LEU A 98 -10.45 -3.66 -10.13
CA LEU A 98 -9.38 -3.96 -11.08
C LEU A 98 -8.98 -5.43 -10.98
N THR A 99 -8.55 -5.99 -12.12
CA THR A 99 -7.96 -7.32 -12.14
C THR A 99 -6.60 -7.29 -11.46
N HIS A 100 -6.05 -8.46 -11.17
CA HIS A 100 -4.70 -8.58 -10.61
C HIS A 100 -3.68 -7.87 -11.51
N THR A 101 -3.78 -8.11 -12.81
CA THR A 101 -2.86 -7.49 -13.78
C THR A 101 -3.00 -5.97 -13.77
N GLN A 102 -4.22 -5.46 -13.70
CA GLN A 102 -4.46 -4.03 -13.67
C GLN A 102 -3.92 -3.39 -12.37
N LYS A 103 -4.06 -4.07 -11.25
CA LYS A 103 -3.48 -3.60 -9.99
C LYS A 103 -1.95 -3.58 -10.08
N LEU A 104 -1.36 -4.60 -10.66
CA LEU A 104 0.08 -4.66 -10.86
C LEU A 104 0.54 -3.50 -11.76
N GLN A 105 -0.21 -3.20 -12.81
CA GLN A 105 0.11 -2.08 -13.69
C GLN A 105 0.06 -0.75 -12.94
N LEU A 106 -0.94 -0.58 -12.09
CA LEU A 106 -1.07 0.62 -11.26
C LEU A 106 0.15 0.80 -10.36
N ILE A 107 0.59 -0.27 -9.72
CA ILE A 107 1.78 -0.27 -8.87
C ILE A 107 3.02 0.09 -9.67
N THR A 108 3.19 -0.52 -10.83
CA THR A 108 4.33 -0.32 -11.70
C THR A 108 4.39 1.12 -12.21
N ASP A 109 3.28 1.65 -12.66
CA ASP A 109 3.20 3.03 -13.17
C ASP A 109 3.56 4.04 -12.08
N HIS A 110 3.19 3.75 -10.84
CA HIS A 110 3.43 4.66 -9.73
C HIS A 110 4.90 4.68 -9.29
N LYS A 111 5.63 3.64 -9.62
CA LYS A 111 7.06 3.55 -9.29
C LYS A 111 7.94 4.32 -10.27
N ALA A 112 7.43 4.62 -11.43
CA ALA A 112 8.22 5.26 -12.50
C ALA A 112 8.59 6.74 -12.21
#